data_26d797c5669895e4f4334dce53145ff5
#
_entry.id   26d797c5669895e4f4334dce53145ff5
#
_cell.length_a   1.000
_cell.length_b   1.000
_cell.length_c   1.000
_cell.angle_alpha   90.00
_cell.angle_beta   90.00
_cell.angle_gamma   90.00
#
_symmetry.space_group_name_H-M   'P 1'
#
loop_
_entity.id
_entity.type
_entity.pdbx_description
1 polymer ?
#
loop_
_entity_poly.entity_id
_entity_poly.type
_entity_poly.pdbx_seq_one_letter_code
_entity_poly.pdbx_strand_id
1 'polypeptide(L)'
;RNALKNGRAHATGTVVYGMEVEAVLDRLAEQMAWHRPFDRGSGTIRRGRGIAIGVKACVSPTTSTAAVHVYGDGSCAIQTSTVDMGQASDTTLAQMAAEVLGLQTAAIRVVHPDTDVTPYDMATLGSRSTFHMGNAVRRAAEDVRTQLLRIAAGALGVDEDALECRDGGIVSRTGAAMTFREVMLARFAMQAGTVVGFGSYTPSYKKPDLTTGQSPDVTPFWMLGGAGAEVEVDCETGRIRVTKLVNVADVGRAINPASVERQLTGAAIMQMGFTLFEEMVFSDGQVVNASLADYKIPGLLDLPRELTGSFVEFPHRDGPFGAKGVGETGIFSPSPAIANALYDATGVTLHEMPLTPERVLRALRQAENRPLETD
;
A
#
# COMPACT_ATOMS: atom_id res chain seq x y z
N ARG A 1 21.43 -2.50 13.83
CA ARG A 1 21.72 -3.05 15.18
C ARG A 1 20.43 -3.18 16.01
N ASN A 2 19.58 -2.16 16.01
CA ASN A 2 18.34 -2.11 16.81
C ASN A 2 17.08 -2.37 15.98
N ALA A 3 17.22 -2.89 14.77
CA ALA A 3 16.09 -3.22 13.90
C ALA A 3 15.16 -4.24 14.58
N LEU A 4 13.86 -3.99 14.48
CA LEU A 4 12.84 -4.90 14.97
C LEU A 4 12.86 -6.19 14.14
N LYS A 5 12.86 -7.34 14.80
CA LYS A 5 12.94 -8.66 14.15
C LYS A 5 11.65 -9.45 14.35
N ASN A 6 11.35 -10.33 13.41
CA ASN A 6 10.26 -11.31 13.55
C ASN A 6 10.38 -12.09 14.86
N GLY A 7 9.24 -12.33 15.52
CA GLY A 7 9.17 -12.99 16.83
C GLY A 7 9.52 -12.09 18.00
N ARG A 8 9.85 -10.82 17.81
CA ARG A 8 10.08 -9.83 18.87
C ARG A 8 8.87 -8.94 19.06
N ALA A 9 8.67 -8.51 20.30
CA ALA A 9 7.60 -7.58 20.62
C ALA A 9 7.96 -6.17 20.15
N HIS A 10 7.02 -5.52 19.47
CA HIS A 10 7.00 -4.08 19.24
C HIS A 10 6.77 -3.34 20.57
N ALA A 11 7.03 -2.04 20.62
CA ALA A 11 6.80 -1.20 21.81
C ALA A 11 5.35 -1.27 22.35
N THR A 12 4.38 -1.64 21.52
CA THR A 12 2.98 -1.88 21.93
C THR A 12 2.73 -3.23 22.60
N GLY A 13 3.74 -4.10 22.73
CA GLY A 13 3.61 -5.46 23.26
C GLY A 13 3.21 -6.51 22.22
N THR A 14 2.75 -6.11 21.02
CA THR A 14 2.40 -7.04 19.94
C THR A 14 3.66 -7.70 19.37
N VAL A 15 3.65 -9.02 19.26
CA VAL A 15 4.75 -9.76 18.62
C VAL A 15 4.64 -9.60 17.10
N VAL A 16 5.75 -9.21 16.49
CA VAL A 16 5.80 -8.93 15.04
C VAL A 16 6.05 -10.21 14.26
N TYR A 17 5.26 -10.42 13.21
CA TYR A 17 5.42 -11.50 12.24
C TYR A 17 5.27 -10.97 10.81
N GLY A 18 5.91 -11.66 9.86
CA GLY A 18 5.78 -11.33 8.43
C GLY A 18 6.36 -9.96 8.10
N MET A 19 7.51 -9.58 8.67
CA MET A 19 8.18 -8.31 8.41
C MET A 19 9.70 -8.51 8.40
N GLU A 20 10.37 -8.05 7.32
CA GLU A 20 11.82 -8.17 7.14
C GLU A 20 12.49 -6.81 6.98
N VAL A 21 12.92 -6.23 8.11
CA VAL A 21 13.56 -4.90 8.14
C VAL A 21 14.90 -4.90 7.44
N GLU A 22 15.70 -5.96 7.58
CA GLU A 22 17.02 -6.06 6.96
C GLU A 22 16.89 -6.06 5.43
N ALA A 23 15.94 -6.79 4.85
CA ALA A 23 15.71 -6.82 3.41
C ALA A 23 15.30 -5.45 2.83
N VAL A 24 14.52 -4.67 3.57
CA VAL A 24 14.17 -3.29 3.17
C VAL A 24 15.40 -2.38 3.20
N LEU A 25 16.25 -2.49 4.25
CA LEU A 25 17.48 -1.71 4.36
C LEU A 25 18.50 -2.08 3.26
N ASP A 26 18.66 -3.37 2.97
CA ASP A 26 19.57 -3.85 1.92
C ASP A 26 19.11 -3.34 0.54
N ARG A 27 17.82 -3.41 0.25
CA ARG A 27 17.25 -2.87 -0.99
C ARG A 27 17.45 -1.35 -1.10
N LEU A 28 17.26 -0.61 0.00
CA LEU A 28 17.56 0.84 0.02
C LEU A 28 19.02 1.12 -0.20
N ALA A 29 19.92 0.40 0.49
CA ALA A 29 21.37 0.58 0.35
C ALA A 29 21.85 0.29 -1.09
N GLU A 30 21.28 -0.74 -1.72
CA GLU A 30 21.54 -1.08 -3.13
C GLU A 30 21.11 0.07 -4.06
N GLN A 31 19.86 0.52 -3.96
CA GLN A 31 19.27 1.53 -4.86
C GLN A 31 19.86 2.92 -4.63
N MET A 32 20.25 3.24 -3.40
CA MET A 32 20.96 4.47 -3.06
C MET A 32 22.46 4.40 -3.39
N ALA A 33 22.96 3.25 -3.88
CA ALA A 33 24.39 3.01 -4.07
C ALA A 33 25.22 3.40 -2.83
N TRP A 34 24.72 3.04 -1.63
CA TRP A 34 25.14 3.58 -0.33
C TRP A 34 26.64 3.43 -0.06
N HIS A 35 27.25 2.36 -0.55
CA HIS A 35 28.66 2.06 -0.34
C HIS A 35 29.58 2.69 -1.39
N ARG A 36 29.03 3.41 -2.38
CA ARG A 36 29.85 4.10 -3.41
C ARG A 36 30.24 5.49 -2.90
N PRO A 37 31.39 6.03 -3.40
CA PRO A 37 31.73 7.43 -3.18
C PRO A 37 30.58 8.36 -3.56
N PHE A 38 30.34 9.38 -2.74
CA PHE A 38 29.28 10.35 -2.93
C PHE A 38 29.87 11.76 -3.03
N ASP A 39 29.47 12.49 -4.06
CA ASP A 39 29.88 13.89 -4.27
C ASP A 39 29.17 14.80 -3.28
N ARG A 40 29.93 15.44 -2.41
CA ARG A 40 29.44 16.33 -1.35
C ARG A 40 29.12 17.75 -1.83
N GLY A 41 29.31 18.02 -3.12
CA GLY A 41 29.19 19.38 -3.67
C GLY A 41 30.36 20.27 -3.32
N SER A 42 30.31 21.53 -3.77
CA SER A 42 31.34 22.53 -3.52
C SER A 42 30.74 23.94 -3.51
N GLY A 43 31.43 24.90 -2.92
CA GLY A 43 30.97 26.28 -2.83
C GLY A 43 29.71 26.39 -1.96
N THR A 44 28.69 27.05 -2.49
CA THR A 44 27.42 27.29 -1.83
C THR A 44 26.46 26.09 -1.90
N ILE A 45 26.70 25.17 -2.85
CA ILE A 45 25.86 23.97 -3.01
C ILE A 45 26.46 22.80 -2.24
N ARG A 46 25.75 22.35 -1.24
CA ARG A 46 26.08 21.15 -0.46
C ARG A 46 25.17 19.99 -0.86
N ARG A 47 25.73 18.79 -0.89
CA ARG A 47 24.98 17.57 -1.18
C ARG A 47 25.02 16.60 -0.02
N GLY A 48 23.88 15.97 0.24
CA GLY A 48 23.77 14.95 1.27
C GLY A 48 22.83 13.83 0.86
N ARG A 49 22.97 12.72 1.55
CA ARG A 49 22.09 11.57 1.39
C ARG A 49 21.61 11.04 2.74
N GLY A 50 20.38 10.58 2.78
CA GLY A 50 19.78 10.08 4.00
C GLY A 50 18.91 8.85 3.74
N ILE A 51 18.83 7.99 4.73
CA ILE A 51 17.93 6.84 4.76
C ILE A 51 17.09 6.92 6.03
N ALA A 52 15.84 6.50 5.92
CA ALA A 52 14.95 6.30 7.05
C ALA A 52 14.06 5.08 6.82
N ILE A 53 13.69 4.41 7.91
CA ILE A 53 12.70 3.33 7.91
C ILE A 53 11.64 3.62 8.97
N GLY A 54 10.44 3.09 8.74
CA GLY A 54 9.35 3.20 9.69
C GLY A 54 8.45 1.99 9.64
N VAL A 55 7.65 1.84 10.68
CA VAL A 55 6.59 0.85 10.77
C VAL A 55 5.29 1.51 11.17
N LYS A 56 4.18 1.02 10.59
CA LYS A 56 2.84 1.49 10.91
C LYS A 56 1.91 0.29 11.10
N ALA A 57 1.07 0.36 12.13
CA ALA A 57 0.01 -0.63 12.34
C ALA A 57 -1.18 -0.38 11.40
N CYS A 58 -1.78 -1.46 10.87
CA CYS A 58 -3.10 -1.40 10.24
C CYS A 58 -4.17 -1.47 11.32
N VAL A 59 -4.45 -0.37 12.00
CA VAL A 59 -5.46 -0.33 13.09
C VAL A 59 -6.86 -0.23 12.48
N SER A 60 -7.42 -1.37 12.11
CA SER A 60 -8.77 -1.47 11.56
C SER A 60 -9.40 -2.81 11.96
N PRO A 61 -9.94 -2.91 13.19
CA PRO A 61 -10.46 -4.17 13.74
C PRO A 61 -11.88 -4.50 13.26
N THR A 62 -12.23 -4.14 12.04
CA THR A 62 -13.58 -4.27 11.51
C THR A 62 -13.65 -5.29 10.38
N THR A 63 -14.85 -5.79 10.15
CA THR A 63 -15.16 -6.77 9.12
C THR A 63 -15.18 -6.14 7.74
N SER A 64 -14.71 -6.88 6.72
CA SER A 64 -15.01 -6.67 5.31
C SER A 64 -15.86 -7.83 4.81
N THR A 65 -16.83 -7.53 3.93
CA THR A 65 -17.73 -8.51 3.34
C THR A 65 -17.77 -8.32 1.83
N ALA A 66 -17.78 -9.41 1.08
CA ALA A 66 -17.88 -9.40 -0.38
C ALA A 66 -18.85 -10.48 -0.87
N ALA A 67 -19.42 -10.25 -2.05
CA ALA A 67 -20.13 -11.27 -2.81
C ALA A 67 -19.52 -11.42 -4.20
N VAL A 68 -19.43 -12.66 -4.68
CA VAL A 68 -18.99 -12.98 -6.04
C VAL A 68 -20.14 -13.67 -6.75
N HIS A 69 -20.48 -13.21 -7.94
CA HIS A 69 -21.57 -13.68 -8.76
C HIS A 69 -21.04 -14.31 -10.05
N VAL A 70 -21.56 -15.46 -10.42
CA VAL A 70 -21.43 -16.02 -11.77
C VAL A 70 -22.82 -16.11 -12.38
N TYR A 71 -23.00 -15.42 -13.49
CA TYR A 71 -24.28 -15.29 -14.20
C TYR A 71 -24.50 -16.42 -15.20
N GLY A 72 -25.73 -16.54 -15.71
CA GLY A 72 -26.12 -17.59 -16.63
C GLY A 72 -25.35 -17.65 -17.95
N ASP A 73 -24.74 -16.55 -18.36
CA ASP A 73 -23.84 -16.46 -19.53
C ASP A 73 -22.38 -16.83 -19.20
N GLY A 74 -22.05 -17.11 -17.93
CA GLY A 74 -20.72 -17.41 -17.45
C GLY A 74 -19.89 -16.17 -17.07
N SER A 75 -20.43 -14.96 -17.20
CA SER A 75 -19.75 -13.74 -16.76
C SER A 75 -19.68 -13.70 -15.22
N CYS A 76 -18.69 -12.96 -14.70
CA CYS A 76 -18.43 -12.86 -13.26
C CYS A 76 -18.45 -11.41 -12.79
N ALA A 77 -18.98 -11.15 -11.59
CA ALA A 77 -18.90 -9.85 -10.94
C ALA A 77 -18.57 -9.98 -9.45
N ILE A 78 -17.84 -9.00 -8.93
CA ILE A 78 -17.57 -8.82 -7.49
C ILE A 78 -18.41 -7.64 -6.99
N GLN A 79 -19.11 -7.83 -5.89
CA GLN A 79 -19.74 -6.75 -5.13
C GLN A 79 -18.96 -6.50 -3.85
N THR A 80 -18.49 -5.27 -3.67
CA THR A 80 -17.71 -4.82 -2.52
C THR A 80 -17.98 -3.35 -2.25
N SER A 81 -17.81 -2.92 -1.01
CA SER A 81 -17.88 -1.49 -0.62
C SER A 81 -16.48 -0.84 -0.50
N THR A 82 -15.42 -1.51 -0.94
CA THR A 82 -14.10 -0.89 -1.08
C THR A 82 -14.13 0.12 -2.23
N VAL A 83 -13.71 1.35 -1.95
CA VAL A 83 -13.66 2.43 -2.94
C VAL A 83 -12.31 2.40 -3.67
N ASP A 84 -12.34 2.42 -5.01
CA ASP A 84 -11.16 2.72 -5.81
C ASP A 84 -11.04 4.25 -5.97
N MET A 85 -9.98 4.83 -5.42
CA MET A 85 -9.64 6.26 -5.50
C MET A 85 -8.34 6.49 -6.28
N GLY A 86 -7.96 5.53 -7.13
CA GLY A 86 -6.74 5.54 -7.94
C GLY A 86 -5.64 4.60 -7.43
N GLN A 87 -5.86 3.87 -6.33
CA GLN A 87 -4.91 2.89 -5.78
C GLN A 87 -5.03 1.50 -6.41
N ALA A 88 -5.90 1.32 -7.42
CA ALA A 88 -6.12 0.09 -8.18
C ALA A 88 -6.69 -1.07 -7.33
N SER A 89 -7.57 -0.78 -6.36
CA SER A 89 -8.25 -1.82 -5.58
C SER A 89 -9.13 -2.70 -6.43
N ASP A 90 -9.89 -2.14 -7.37
CA ASP A 90 -10.78 -2.89 -8.27
C ASP A 90 -9.99 -3.93 -9.07
N THR A 91 -8.89 -3.51 -9.69
CA THR A 91 -8.00 -4.42 -10.44
C THR A 91 -7.42 -5.51 -9.54
N THR A 92 -6.94 -5.14 -8.35
CA THR A 92 -6.30 -6.08 -7.42
C THR A 92 -7.30 -7.11 -6.88
N LEU A 93 -8.53 -6.70 -6.53
CA LEU A 93 -9.59 -7.59 -6.08
C LEU A 93 -10.07 -8.51 -7.21
N ALA A 94 -10.18 -7.99 -8.44
CA ALA A 94 -10.49 -8.80 -9.62
C ALA A 94 -9.40 -9.86 -9.88
N GLN A 95 -8.11 -9.52 -9.73
CA GLN A 95 -7.00 -10.47 -9.86
C GLN A 95 -7.09 -11.59 -8.83
N MET A 96 -7.46 -11.29 -7.57
CA MET A 96 -7.61 -12.29 -6.52
C MET A 96 -8.76 -13.27 -6.80
N ALA A 97 -9.91 -12.77 -7.27
CA ALA A 97 -11.02 -13.64 -7.65
C ALA A 97 -10.71 -14.45 -8.91
N ALA A 98 -10.00 -13.84 -9.88
CA ALA A 98 -9.56 -14.50 -11.10
C ALA A 98 -8.66 -15.70 -10.81
N GLU A 99 -7.72 -15.56 -9.89
CA GLU A 99 -6.83 -16.65 -9.44
C GLU A 99 -7.61 -17.83 -8.87
N VAL A 100 -8.62 -17.57 -8.02
CA VAL A 100 -9.44 -18.64 -7.42
C VAL A 100 -10.32 -19.34 -8.45
N LEU A 101 -10.87 -18.57 -9.41
CA LEU A 101 -11.86 -19.07 -10.37
C LEU A 101 -11.24 -19.55 -11.70
N GLY A 102 -9.92 -19.41 -11.88
CA GLY A 102 -9.26 -19.73 -13.14
C GLY A 102 -9.75 -18.86 -14.30
N LEU A 103 -10.01 -17.57 -14.03
CA LEU A 103 -10.50 -16.60 -15.00
C LEU A 103 -9.39 -15.62 -15.42
N GLN A 104 -9.56 -15.01 -16.59
CA GLN A 104 -8.80 -13.81 -16.90
C GLN A 104 -9.39 -12.62 -16.13
N THR A 105 -8.54 -11.74 -15.59
CA THR A 105 -8.98 -10.56 -14.80
C THR A 105 -10.01 -9.72 -15.56
N ALA A 106 -9.84 -9.56 -16.88
CA ALA A 106 -10.76 -8.80 -17.75
C ALA A 106 -12.17 -9.39 -17.83
N ALA A 107 -12.37 -10.66 -17.46
CA ALA A 107 -13.67 -11.32 -17.41
C ALA A 107 -14.45 -11.03 -16.12
N ILE A 108 -13.86 -10.33 -15.17
CA ILE A 108 -14.46 -10.01 -13.89
C ILE A 108 -14.77 -8.52 -13.81
N ARG A 109 -16.04 -8.19 -13.59
CA ARG A 109 -16.48 -6.83 -13.33
C ARG A 109 -16.50 -6.58 -11.83
N VAL A 110 -15.93 -5.46 -11.37
CA VAL A 110 -16.14 -4.96 -10.01
C VAL A 110 -17.28 -3.96 -10.02
N VAL A 111 -18.26 -4.17 -9.15
CA VAL A 111 -19.39 -3.26 -8.98
C VAL A 111 -18.97 -2.14 -8.05
N HIS A 112 -19.14 -0.89 -8.48
CA HIS A 112 -18.81 0.28 -7.66
C HIS A 112 -19.63 0.29 -6.37
N PRO A 113 -19.05 0.77 -5.26
CA PRO A 113 -19.72 0.86 -3.97
C PRO A 113 -21.02 1.64 -4.03
N ASP A 114 -22.07 1.04 -3.48
CA ASP A 114 -23.36 1.66 -3.27
C ASP A 114 -23.89 1.17 -1.92
N THR A 115 -24.12 2.08 -1.00
CA THR A 115 -24.52 1.75 0.38
C THR A 115 -25.85 1.02 0.48
N ASP A 116 -26.69 1.09 -0.55
CA ASP A 116 -28.00 0.42 -0.56
C ASP A 116 -27.91 -1.04 -1.03
N VAL A 117 -26.85 -1.40 -1.81
CA VAL A 117 -26.81 -2.71 -2.47
C VAL A 117 -25.51 -3.48 -2.28
N THR A 118 -24.39 -2.83 -1.94
CA THR A 118 -23.13 -3.53 -1.75
C THR A 118 -22.94 -4.02 -0.32
N PRO A 119 -22.29 -5.19 -0.12
CA PRO A 119 -22.05 -5.73 1.22
C PRO A 119 -21.22 -4.77 2.08
N TYR A 120 -21.44 -4.84 3.40
CA TYR A 120 -20.77 -3.97 4.37
C TYR A 120 -19.24 -4.04 4.27
N ASP A 121 -18.63 -2.88 4.25
CA ASP A 121 -17.25 -2.62 4.60
C ASP A 121 -17.16 -1.34 5.45
N MET A 122 -16.23 -1.27 6.39
CA MET A 122 -16.09 -0.10 7.24
C MET A 122 -15.70 1.15 6.44
N ALA A 123 -14.59 1.07 5.70
CA ALA A 123 -14.06 2.14 4.87
C ALA A 123 -12.78 1.69 4.14
N THR A 124 -12.42 2.43 3.11
CA THR A 124 -11.11 2.34 2.44
C THR A 124 -10.11 3.25 3.15
N LEU A 125 -9.43 2.72 4.18
CA LEU A 125 -8.48 3.45 5.02
C LEU A 125 -7.42 2.49 5.61
N GLY A 126 -6.36 3.03 6.23
CA GLY A 126 -5.40 2.26 7.01
C GLY A 126 -4.67 1.16 6.25
N SER A 127 -4.68 1.22 4.93
CA SER A 127 -4.12 0.19 4.01
C SER A 127 -4.78 -1.19 4.14
N ARG A 128 -6.06 -1.23 4.55
CA ARG A 128 -6.77 -2.48 4.85
C ARG A 128 -7.34 -3.20 3.61
N SER A 129 -7.61 -2.49 2.51
CA SER A 129 -8.38 -3.02 1.37
C SER A 129 -7.81 -4.32 0.81
N THR A 130 -6.53 -4.34 0.47
CA THR A 130 -5.88 -5.57 -0.04
C THR A 130 -5.93 -6.72 0.97
N PHE A 131 -5.74 -6.45 2.27
CA PHE A 131 -5.68 -7.49 3.29
C PHE A 131 -7.09 -7.95 3.73
N HIS A 132 -7.96 -7.02 4.13
CA HIS A 132 -9.29 -7.36 4.66
C HIS A 132 -10.27 -7.73 3.55
N MET A 133 -10.48 -6.81 2.61
CA MET A 133 -11.40 -7.07 1.50
C MET A 133 -10.86 -8.15 0.56
N GLY A 134 -9.54 -8.21 0.34
CA GLY A 134 -8.92 -9.29 -0.41
C GLY A 134 -9.22 -10.69 0.17
N ASN A 135 -9.18 -10.84 1.51
CA ASN A 135 -9.59 -12.09 2.17
C ASN A 135 -11.09 -12.37 2.03
N ALA A 136 -11.95 -11.32 2.10
CA ALA A 136 -13.38 -11.48 1.89
C ALA A 136 -13.70 -11.92 0.46
N VAL A 137 -13.09 -11.27 -0.54
CA VAL A 137 -13.24 -11.62 -1.96
C VAL A 137 -12.72 -13.02 -2.25
N ARG A 138 -11.54 -13.38 -1.72
CA ARG A 138 -10.99 -14.73 -1.86
C ARG A 138 -11.96 -15.78 -1.34
N ARG A 139 -12.52 -15.60 -0.13
CA ARG A 139 -13.48 -16.54 0.46
C ARG A 139 -14.79 -16.60 -0.34
N ALA A 140 -15.30 -15.46 -0.84
CA ALA A 140 -16.47 -15.44 -1.69
C ALA A 140 -16.25 -16.20 -3.01
N ALA A 141 -15.07 -16.03 -3.62
CA ALA A 141 -14.68 -16.74 -4.83
C ALA A 141 -14.48 -18.24 -4.57
N GLU A 142 -13.90 -18.62 -3.44
CA GLU A 142 -13.78 -20.03 -2.99
C GLU A 142 -15.15 -20.69 -2.79
N ASP A 143 -16.13 -19.97 -2.22
CA ASP A 143 -17.51 -20.44 -2.09
C ASP A 143 -18.16 -20.67 -3.47
N VAL A 144 -18.05 -19.68 -4.39
CA VAL A 144 -18.51 -19.86 -5.78
C VAL A 144 -17.84 -21.05 -6.44
N ARG A 145 -16.51 -21.18 -6.31
CA ARG A 145 -15.76 -22.31 -6.87
C ARG A 145 -16.34 -23.64 -6.39
N THR A 146 -16.57 -23.78 -5.08
CA THR A 146 -17.12 -25.02 -4.49
C THR A 146 -18.50 -25.33 -5.07
N GLN A 147 -19.37 -24.33 -5.22
CA GLN A 147 -20.69 -24.52 -5.82
C GLN A 147 -20.61 -24.95 -7.29
N LEU A 148 -19.74 -24.30 -8.08
CA LEU A 148 -19.55 -24.62 -9.50
C LEU A 148 -18.96 -26.03 -9.70
N LEU A 149 -17.96 -26.42 -8.90
CA LEU A 149 -17.37 -27.77 -8.94
C LEU A 149 -18.42 -28.84 -8.63
N ARG A 150 -19.26 -28.61 -7.62
CA ARG A 150 -20.36 -29.55 -7.28
C ARG A 150 -21.37 -29.72 -8.41
N ILE A 151 -21.75 -28.63 -9.07
CA ILE A 151 -22.67 -28.66 -10.22
C ILE A 151 -22.03 -29.46 -11.37
N ALA A 152 -20.78 -29.16 -11.71
CA ALA A 152 -20.05 -29.81 -12.78
C ALA A 152 -19.82 -31.31 -12.48
N ALA A 153 -19.50 -31.67 -11.24
CA ALA A 153 -19.35 -33.08 -10.80
C ALA A 153 -20.61 -33.89 -11.08
N GLY A 154 -21.78 -33.34 -10.69
CA GLY A 154 -23.07 -33.99 -10.98
C GLY A 154 -23.36 -34.10 -12.47
N ALA A 155 -23.01 -33.10 -13.27
CA ALA A 155 -23.24 -33.10 -14.71
C ALA A 155 -22.30 -34.03 -15.47
N LEU A 156 -21.04 -34.14 -15.04
CA LEU A 156 -20.02 -34.99 -15.69
C LEU A 156 -19.97 -36.44 -15.13
N GLY A 157 -20.63 -36.70 -13.99
CA GLY A 157 -20.61 -38.00 -13.33
C GLY A 157 -19.22 -38.32 -12.75
N VAL A 158 -18.50 -37.36 -12.22
CA VAL A 158 -17.16 -37.50 -11.62
C VAL A 158 -17.14 -36.89 -10.20
N ASP A 159 -16.13 -37.25 -9.41
CA ASP A 159 -15.95 -36.68 -8.07
C ASP A 159 -15.50 -35.21 -8.14
N GLU A 160 -15.95 -34.39 -7.18
CA GLU A 160 -15.56 -32.96 -7.06
C GLU A 160 -14.04 -32.79 -7.00
N ASP A 161 -13.33 -33.68 -6.30
CA ASP A 161 -11.86 -33.64 -6.14
C ASP A 161 -11.09 -33.93 -7.44
N ALA A 162 -11.77 -34.46 -8.46
CA ALA A 162 -11.19 -34.68 -9.79
C ALA A 162 -11.27 -33.44 -10.68
N LEU A 163 -11.90 -32.35 -10.20
CA LEU A 163 -12.21 -31.15 -10.96
C LEU A 163 -11.41 -29.94 -10.47
N GLU A 164 -11.10 -29.03 -11.37
CA GLU A 164 -10.51 -27.71 -11.06
C GLU A 164 -11.07 -26.62 -11.97
N CYS A 165 -11.11 -25.39 -11.47
CA CYS A 165 -11.41 -24.23 -12.28
C CYS A 165 -10.16 -23.82 -13.08
N ARG A 166 -10.28 -23.72 -14.39
CA ARG A 166 -9.18 -23.36 -15.30
C ARG A 166 -9.74 -22.73 -16.58
N ASP A 167 -9.09 -21.67 -17.06
CA ASP A 167 -9.35 -21.03 -18.36
C ASP A 167 -10.82 -20.69 -18.64
N GLY A 168 -11.54 -20.23 -17.61
CA GLY A 168 -12.96 -19.85 -17.72
C GLY A 168 -13.94 -21.02 -17.71
N GLY A 169 -13.50 -22.17 -17.25
CA GLY A 169 -14.31 -23.37 -17.14
C GLY A 169 -13.89 -24.26 -15.96
N ILE A 170 -14.46 -25.45 -15.99
CA ILE A 170 -14.13 -26.54 -15.07
C ILE A 170 -13.60 -27.70 -15.89
N VAL A 171 -12.43 -28.20 -15.52
CA VAL A 171 -11.76 -29.31 -16.20
C VAL A 171 -11.55 -30.46 -15.25
N SER A 172 -11.70 -31.69 -15.75
CA SER A 172 -11.37 -32.91 -15.00
C SER A 172 -9.97 -33.41 -15.35
N ARG A 173 -9.37 -34.15 -14.47
CA ARG A 173 -8.09 -34.85 -14.73
C ARG A 173 -8.18 -35.85 -15.89
N THR A 174 -9.36 -36.29 -16.25
CA THR A 174 -9.62 -37.20 -17.37
C THR A 174 -9.83 -36.52 -18.71
N GLY A 175 -9.79 -35.16 -18.70
CA GLY A 175 -9.95 -34.36 -19.91
C GLY A 175 -11.38 -33.92 -20.21
N ALA A 176 -12.39 -34.30 -19.44
CA ALA A 176 -13.73 -33.75 -19.55
C ALA A 176 -13.73 -32.29 -19.08
N ALA A 177 -14.40 -31.39 -19.80
CA ALA A 177 -14.43 -29.99 -19.48
C ALA A 177 -15.83 -29.39 -19.71
N MET A 178 -16.15 -28.36 -18.93
CA MET A 178 -17.36 -27.54 -19.08
C MET A 178 -16.97 -26.07 -18.91
N THR A 179 -17.44 -25.20 -19.79
CA THR A 179 -17.39 -23.74 -19.57
C THR A 179 -18.32 -23.35 -18.41
N PHE A 180 -18.08 -22.21 -17.77
CA PHE A 180 -19.00 -21.73 -16.73
C PHE A 180 -20.43 -21.58 -17.25
N ARG A 181 -20.62 -21.16 -18.50
CA ARG A 181 -21.94 -21.11 -19.13
C ARG A 181 -22.62 -22.50 -19.18
N GLU A 182 -21.88 -23.55 -19.56
CA GLU A 182 -22.42 -24.93 -19.58
C GLU A 182 -22.75 -25.42 -18.16
N VAL A 183 -21.94 -25.09 -17.17
CA VAL A 183 -22.21 -25.39 -15.75
C VAL A 183 -23.51 -24.70 -15.32
N MET A 184 -23.70 -23.43 -15.67
CA MET A 184 -24.91 -22.68 -15.36
C MET A 184 -26.15 -23.26 -16.07
N LEU A 185 -26.01 -23.67 -17.34
CA LEU A 185 -27.09 -24.36 -18.06
C LEU A 185 -27.42 -25.73 -17.45
N ALA A 186 -26.43 -26.48 -17.01
CA ALA A 186 -26.64 -27.75 -16.32
C ALA A 186 -27.44 -27.60 -15.00
N ARG A 187 -27.24 -26.49 -14.29
CA ARG A 187 -27.94 -26.19 -13.03
C ARG A 187 -29.33 -25.58 -13.21
N PHE A 188 -29.48 -24.65 -14.11
CA PHE A 188 -30.68 -23.81 -14.23
C PHE A 188 -31.46 -24.04 -15.53
N ALA A 189 -30.95 -24.82 -16.45
CA ALA A 189 -31.53 -25.05 -17.77
C ALA A 189 -31.86 -23.71 -18.48
N MET A 190 -33.01 -23.65 -19.13
CA MET A 190 -33.48 -22.45 -19.82
C MET A 190 -34.06 -21.37 -18.90
N GLN A 191 -34.13 -21.61 -17.60
CA GLN A 191 -34.75 -20.70 -16.63
C GLN A 191 -33.83 -19.55 -16.18
N ALA A 192 -32.58 -19.55 -16.61
CA ALA A 192 -31.53 -18.66 -16.14
C ALA A 192 -31.36 -18.66 -14.60
N GLY A 193 -30.19 -18.29 -14.16
CA GLY A 193 -29.91 -18.24 -12.72
C GLY A 193 -28.52 -17.64 -12.46
N THR A 194 -28.20 -17.47 -11.19
CA THR A 194 -26.92 -16.93 -10.74
C THR A 194 -26.40 -17.78 -9.59
N VAL A 195 -25.13 -18.16 -9.65
CA VAL A 195 -24.41 -18.72 -8.51
C VAL A 195 -23.80 -17.54 -7.76
N VAL A 196 -24.05 -17.47 -6.45
CA VAL A 196 -23.53 -16.41 -5.58
C VAL A 196 -22.75 -17.04 -4.45
N GLY A 197 -21.53 -16.56 -4.23
CA GLY A 197 -20.74 -16.88 -3.05
C GLY A 197 -20.55 -15.67 -2.17
N PHE A 198 -20.49 -15.91 -0.87
CA PHE A 198 -20.28 -14.87 0.14
C PHE A 198 -18.98 -15.10 0.89
N GLY A 199 -18.28 -14.00 1.18
CA GLY A 199 -17.09 -14.03 1.98
C GLY A 199 -17.06 -12.88 2.99
N SER A 200 -16.57 -13.21 4.16
CA SER A 200 -16.40 -12.24 5.25
C SER A 200 -15.04 -12.46 5.90
N TYR A 201 -14.38 -11.38 6.26
CA TYR A 201 -13.13 -11.41 7.00
C TYR A 201 -13.14 -10.38 8.12
N THR A 202 -12.90 -10.87 9.34
CA THR A 202 -12.67 -10.06 10.53
C THR A 202 -11.29 -10.38 11.06
N PRO A 203 -10.38 -9.41 11.18
CA PRO A 203 -9.05 -9.67 11.73
C PRO A 203 -9.10 -9.97 13.23
N SER A 204 -8.11 -10.69 13.72
CA SER A 204 -7.85 -10.73 15.16
C SER A 204 -7.45 -9.33 15.65
N TYR A 205 -7.95 -8.96 16.82
CA TYR A 205 -7.64 -7.67 17.43
C TYR A 205 -7.89 -7.71 18.94
N LYS A 206 -6.97 -7.14 19.69
CA LYS A 206 -7.17 -6.87 21.10
C LYS A 206 -6.94 -5.38 21.38
N LYS A 207 -7.96 -4.75 21.95
CA LYS A 207 -7.88 -3.33 22.33
C LYS A 207 -6.69 -3.11 23.26
N PRO A 208 -5.88 -2.07 23.04
CA PRO A 208 -4.82 -1.70 23.96
C PRO A 208 -5.36 -1.37 25.36
N ASP A 209 -4.61 -1.75 26.36
CA ASP A 209 -4.82 -1.27 27.72
C ASP A 209 -4.64 0.25 27.77
N LEU A 210 -5.63 0.96 28.28
CA LEU A 210 -5.64 2.44 28.27
C LEU A 210 -4.59 3.08 29.18
N THR A 211 -4.07 2.33 30.16
CA THR A 211 -3.07 2.82 31.12
C THR A 211 -1.66 2.63 30.58
N THR A 212 -1.40 1.48 29.97
CA THR A 212 -0.05 1.08 29.53
C THR A 212 0.18 1.23 28.04
N GLY A 213 -0.88 1.37 27.24
CA GLY A 213 -0.82 1.35 25.77
C GLY A 213 -0.48 -0.02 25.18
N GLN A 214 -0.41 -1.07 26.01
CA GLN A 214 0.03 -2.40 25.58
C GLN A 214 -1.13 -3.24 25.03
N SER A 215 -0.88 -3.98 23.97
CA SER A 215 -1.77 -4.98 23.42
C SER A 215 -0.96 -6.13 22.83
N PRO A 216 -1.34 -7.39 23.08
CA PRO A 216 -0.69 -8.52 22.44
C PRO A 216 -1.07 -8.65 20.95
N ASP A 217 -2.12 -7.96 20.48
CA ASP A 217 -2.66 -8.09 19.13
C ASP A 217 -3.37 -6.78 18.70
N VAL A 218 -2.57 -5.74 18.39
CA VAL A 218 -3.09 -4.41 18.05
C VAL A 218 -3.37 -4.25 16.55
N THR A 219 -2.83 -5.13 15.71
CA THR A 219 -2.92 -5.02 14.25
C THR A 219 -2.80 -6.38 13.58
N PRO A 220 -3.58 -6.67 12.53
CA PRO A 220 -3.45 -7.92 11.77
C PRO A 220 -2.13 -8.02 11.01
N PHE A 221 -1.53 -6.90 10.64
CA PHE A 221 -0.19 -6.85 10.04
C PHE A 221 0.47 -5.49 10.26
N TRP A 222 1.78 -5.49 10.18
CA TRP A 222 2.59 -4.27 10.22
C TRP A 222 2.99 -3.87 8.80
N MET A 223 2.78 -2.60 8.48
CA MET A 223 3.37 -1.97 7.30
C MET A 223 4.81 -1.59 7.62
N LEU A 224 5.74 -2.07 6.81
CA LEU A 224 7.15 -1.70 6.89
C LEU A 224 7.55 -0.98 5.61
N GLY A 225 8.04 0.24 5.75
CA GLY A 225 8.54 1.03 4.63
C GLY A 225 9.85 1.72 4.96
N GLY A 226 10.60 2.03 3.93
CA GLY A 226 11.82 2.81 4.03
C GLY A 226 11.97 3.75 2.85
N ALA A 227 12.68 4.85 3.04
CA ALA A 227 13.01 5.78 1.99
C ALA A 227 14.49 6.16 2.03
N GLY A 228 15.05 6.43 0.85
CA GLY A 228 16.36 7.04 0.67
C GLY A 228 16.22 8.32 -0.13
N ALA A 229 16.91 9.38 0.28
CA ALA A 229 16.92 10.66 -0.41
C ALA A 229 18.34 11.15 -0.66
N GLU A 230 18.56 11.79 -1.82
CA GLU A 230 19.70 12.64 -2.09
C GLU A 230 19.21 14.07 -2.31
N VAL A 231 19.89 15.03 -1.70
CA VAL A 231 19.53 16.45 -1.77
C VAL A 231 20.70 17.32 -2.20
N GLU A 232 20.37 18.41 -2.89
CA GLU A 232 21.23 19.59 -3.05
C GLU A 232 20.65 20.70 -2.16
N VAL A 233 21.50 21.30 -1.34
CA VAL A 233 21.15 22.43 -0.47
C VAL A 233 21.95 23.64 -0.90
N ASP A 234 21.27 24.69 -1.28
CA ASP A 234 21.89 26.00 -1.51
C ASP A 234 21.99 26.74 -0.18
N CYS A 235 23.20 26.87 0.33
CA CYS A 235 23.46 27.47 1.63
C CYS A 235 23.28 29.01 1.65
N GLU A 236 23.17 29.66 0.49
CA GLU A 236 22.90 31.12 0.42
C GLU A 236 21.40 31.41 0.51
N THR A 237 20.57 30.53 -0.04
CA THR A 237 19.11 30.71 -0.10
C THR A 237 18.34 29.82 0.83
N GLY A 238 18.97 28.76 1.37
CA GLY A 238 18.29 27.71 2.14
C GLY A 238 17.46 26.73 1.30
N ARG A 239 17.46 26.86 -0.02
CA ARG A 239 16.66 26.00 -0.90
C ARG A 239 17.17 24.57 -0.90
N ILE A 240 16.26 23.61 -0.68
CA ILE A 240 16.51 22.18 -0.84
C ILE A 240 15.95 21.74 -2.18
N ARG A 241 16.72 20.95 -2.93
CA ARG A 241 16.28 20.22 -4.10
C ARG A 241 16.53 18.73 -3.87
N VAL A 242 15.47 17.94 -3.89
CA VAL A 242 15.60 16.47 -3.88
C VAL A 242 16.00 16.03 -5.28
N THR A 243 17.17 15.39 -5.41
CA THR A 243 17.70 14.95 -6.71
C THR A 243 17.39 13.48 -6.96
N LYS A 244 17.32 12.70 -5.89
CA LYS A 244 16.95 11.29 -5.91
C LYS A 244 16.05 10.96 -4.74
N LEU A 245 14.99 10.19 -5.01
CA LEU A 245 14.08 9.70 -3.98
C LEU A 245 13.73 8.24 -4.27
N VAL A 246 14.08 7.38 -3.33
CA VAL A 246 13.82 5.94 -3.39
C VAL A 246 12.85 5.58 -2.28
N ASN A 247 11.82 4.80 -2.60
CA ASN A 247 10.86 4.31 -1.63
C ASN A 247 10.73 2.79 -1.72
N VAL A 248 10.91 2.09 -0.62
CA VAL A 248 10.90 0.63 -0.55
C VAL A 248 9.91 0.17 0.51
N ALA A 249 9.08 -0.82 0.20
CA ALA A 249 8.13 -1.40 1.14
C ALA A 249 8.24 -2.92 1.19
N ASP A 250 7.94 -3.51 2.34
CA ASP A 250 7.61 -4.90 2.46
C ASP A 250 6.10 -5.08 2.24
N VAL A 251 5.71 -5.73 1.15
CA VAL A 251 4.32 -5.83 0.69
C VAL A 251 3.71 -7.23 0.90
N GLY A 252 4.44 -8.12 1.60
CA GLY A 252 4.07 -9.52 1.67
C GLY A 252 4.27 -10.18 0.31
N ARG A 253 3.21 -10.38 -0.45
CA ARG A 253 3.23 -10.76 -1.86
C ARG A 253 2.55 -9.67 -2.70
N ALA A 254 3.21 -9.20 -3.71
CA ALA A 254 2.67 -8.21 -4.63
C ALA A 254 1.63 -8.87 -5.57
N ILE A 255 0.35 -8.57 -5.38
CA ILE A 255 -0.71 -9.04 -6.29
C ILE A 255 -0.60 -8.33 -7.63
N ASN A 256 -0.34 -7.02 -7.60
CA ASN A 256 -0.11 -6.20 -8.79
C ASN A 256 1.17 -5.38 -8.62
N PRO A 257 2.34 -5.91 -9.04
CA PRO A 257 3.64 -5.25 -8.88
C PRO A 257 3.67 -3.81 -9.42
N ALA A 258 3.13 -3.58 -10.62
CA ALA A 258 3.13 -2.26 -11.24
C ALA A 258 2.30 -1.23 -10.45
N SER A 259 1.18 -1.65 -9.85
CA SER A 259 0.37 -0.77 -8.99
C SER A 259 1.07 -0.49 -7.66
N VAL A 260 1.79 -1.47 -7.09
CA VAL A 260 2.63 -1.26 -5.90
C VAL A 260 3.69 -0.19 -6.14
N GLU A 261 4.44 -0.28 -7.24
CA GLU A 261 5.47 0.69 -7.58
C GLU A 261 4.91 2.11 -7.76
N ARG A 262 3.75 2.23 -8.45
CA ARG A 262 3.06 3.53 -8.62
C ARG A 262 2.56 4.10 -7.31
N GLN A 263 2.03 3.27 -6.43
CA GLN A 263 1.59 3.68 -5.10
C GLN A 263 2.77 4.22 -4.27
N LEU A 264 3.91 3.54 -4.29
CA LEU A 264 5.11 3.96 -3.57
C LEU A 264 5.71 5.25 -4.12
N THR A 265 5.78 5.42 -5.44
CA THR A 265 6.28 6.66 -6.06
C THR A 265 5.33 7.83 -5.82
N GLY A 266 4.03 7.63 -5.95
CA GLY A 266 3.03 8.66 -5.66
C GLY A 266 3.07 9.12 -4.20
N ALA A 267 3.14 8.18 -3.26
CA ALA A 267 3.27 8.48 -1.83
C ALA A 267 4.58 9.24 -1.50
N ALA A 268 5.69 8.88 -2.16
CA ALA A 268 6.96 9.58 -1.98
C ALA A 268 6.90 11.04 -2.39
N ILE A 269 6.27 11.36 -3.54
CA ILE A 269 6.08 12.74 -4.00
C ILE A 269 5.11 13.50 -3.09
N MET A 270 4.00 12.89 -2.67
CA MET A 270 3.07 13.49 -1.73
C MET A 270 3.80 13.89 -0.43
N GLN A 271 4.59 12.99 0.12
CA GLN A 271 5.33 13.27 1.35
C GLN A 271 6.49 14.26 1.16
N MET A 272 7.14 14.29 -0.01
CA MET A 272 8.11 15.31 -0.37
C MET A 272 7.46 16.71 -0.37
N GLY A 273 6.25 16.83 -0.91
CA GLY A 273 5.45 18.05 -0.85
C GLY A 273 5.22 18.51 0.57
N PHE A 274 4.74 17.62 1.41
CA PHE A 274 4.52 17.87 2.84
C PHE A 274 5.81 18.24 3.58
N THR A 275 6.95 17.70 3.13
CA THR A 275 8.26 18.00 3.74
C THR A 275 8.80 19.37 3.38
N LEU A 276 8.57 19.84 2.15
CA LEU A 276 9.28 21.02 1.60
C LEU A 276 8.40 22.24 1.35
N PHE A 277 7.09 22.05 1.10
CA PHE A 277 6.25 23.10 0.55
C PHE A 277 4.93 23.32 1.30
N GLU A 278 4.27 22.23 1.71
CA GLU A 278 2.87 22.26 2.11
C GLU A 278 2.71 22.66 3.57
N GLU A 279 2.02 23.77 3.79
CA GLU A 279 1.66 24.26 5.12
C GLU A 279 0.25 24.86 5.08
N MET A 280 -0.66 24.33 5.90
CA MET A 280 -1.98 24.93 6.07
C MET A 280 -1.90 25.99 7.16
N VAL A 281 -2.03 27.27 6.75
CA VAL A 281 -1.88 28.42 7.64
C VAL A 281 -3.26 28.86 8.17
N PHE A 282 -3.37 28.95 9.49
CA PHE A 282 -4.59 29.40 10.17
C PHE A 282 -4.40 30.79 10.78
N SER A 283 -5.40 31.65 10.64
CA SER A 283 -5.57 32.90 11.38
C SER A 283 -6.99 32.97 11.91
N ASP A 284 -7.12 33.16 13.21
CA ASP A 284 -8.43 33.21 13.90
C ASP A 284 -9.38 32.05 13.56
N GLY A 285 -8.83 30.83 13.43
CA GLY A 285 -9.58 29.65 13.08
C GLY A 285 -9.96 29.50 11.60
N GLN A 286 -9.52 30.43 10.74
CA GLN A 286 -9.74 30.39 9.29
C GLN A 286 -8.46 29.98 8.55
N VAL A 287 -8.59 29.15 7.52
CA VAL A 287 -7.48 28.84 6.62
C VAL A 287 -7.24 30.03 5.70
N VAL A 288 -6.07 30.64 5.78
CA VAL A 288 -5.75 31.87 5.00
C VAL A 288 -5.10 31.60 3.65
N ASN A 289 -4.64 30.38 3.40
CA ASN A 289 -4.03 29.93 2.14
C ASN A 289 -4.79 28.76 1.50
N ALA A 290 -6.11 28.86 1.40
CA ALA A 290 -7.01 27.80 0.95
C ALA A 290 -6.98 27.51 -0.57
N SER A 291 -6.20 28.26 -1.35
CA SER A 291 -6.09 28.05 -2.79
C SER A 291 -4.76 27.39 -3.15
N LEU A 292 -4.73 26.60 -4.25
CA LEU A 292 -3.48 26.00 -4.75
C LEU A 292 -2.46 27.04 -5.27
N ALA A 293 -2.84 28.31 -5.37
CA ALA A 293 -1.90 29.40 -5.62
C ALA A 293 -1.00 29.67 -4.41
N ASP A 294 -1.53 29.51 -3.21
CA ASP A 294 -0.88 29.83 -1.94
C ASP A 294 -0.48 28.55 -1.19
N TYR A 295 -1.35 27.54 -1.17
CA TYR A 295 -1.01 26.20 -0.70
C TYR A 295 -0.25 25.46 -1.80
N LYS A 296 1.07 25.36 -1.65
CA LYS A 296 1.95 24.82 -2.70
C LYS A 296 2.02 23.30 -2.61
N ILE A 297 1.62 22.61 -3.69
CA ILE A 297 1.91 21.17 -3.89
C ILE A 297 3.05 21.03 -4.91
N PRO A 298 3.81 19.91 -4.90
CA PRO A 298 4.85 19.69 -5.90
C PRO A 298 4.30 19.70 -7.33
N GLY A 299 4.91 20.50 -8.17
CA GLY A 299 4.66 20.48 -9.61
C GLY A 299 5.63 19.55 -10.34
N LEU A 300 5.48 19.45 -11.67
CA LEU A 300 6.32 18.59 -12.50
C LEU A 300 7.83 18.96 -12.43
N LEU A 301 8.14 20.24 -12.22
CA LEU A 301 9.52 20.73 -12.13
C LEU A 301 10.18 20.47 -10.77
N ASP A 302 9.41 20.13 -9.77
CA ASP A 302 9.89 19.81 -8.43
C ASP A 302 10.24 18.31 -8.27
N LEU A 303 9.85 17.47 -9.25
CA LEU A 303 10.12 16.05 -9.20
C LEU A 303 11.62 15.76 -9.16
N PRO A 304 12.05 14.76 -8.35
CA PRO A 304 13.42 14.26 -8.37
C PRO A 304 13.81 13.76 -9.77
N ARG A 305 15.08 13.93 -10.14
CA ARG A 305 15.58 13.36 -11.41
C ARG A 305 15.51 11.84 -11.41
N GLU A 306 15.71 11.22 -10.25
CA GLU A 306 15.59 9.79 -10.03
C GLU A 306 14.51 9.55 -8.97
N LEU A 307 13.40 8.94 -9.38
CA LEU A 307 12.29 8.54 -8.52
C LEU A 307 12.05 7.04 -8.69
N THR A 308 12.19 6.28 -7.61
CA THR A 308 12.04 4.83 -7.65
C THR A 308 11.11 4.36 -6.54
N GLY A 309 10.07 3.60 -6.90
CA GLY A 309 9.30 2.76 -6.00
C GLY A 309 9.69 1.31 -6.21
N SER A 310 10.02 0.60 -5.15
CA SER A 310 10.29 -0.82 -5.21
C SER A 310 9.83 -1.53 -3.95
N PHE A 311 9.85 -2.85 -3.96
CA PHE A 311 9.37 -3.61 -2.83
C PHE A 311 10.21 -4.88 -2.60
N VAL A 312 10.05 -5.43 -1.40
CA VAL A 312 10.46 -6.77 -1.04
C VAL A 312 9.23 -7.59 -0.69
N GLU A 313 9.30 -8.89 -0.95
CA GLU A 313 8.21 -9.82 -0.69
C GLU A 313 8.55 -10.70 0.49
N PHE A 314 7.80 -10.53 1.57
CA PHE A 314 7.82 -11.42 2.72
C PHE A 314 6.37 -11.81 3.05
N PRO A 315 5.89 -12.94 2.47
CA PRO A 315 4.49 -13.33 2.52
C PRO A 315 3.95 -13.40 3.95
N HIS A 316 2.78 -12.77 4.17
CA HIS A 316 2.10 -12.79 5.46
C HIS A 316 1.16 -13.99 5.54
N ARG A 317 1.23 -14.74 6.65
CA ARG A 317 0.44 -15.99 6.82
C ARG A 317 -1.08 -15.82 6.70
N ASP A 318 -1.61 -14.66 7.17
CA ASP A 318 -3.05 -14.36 7.19
C ASP A 318 -3.48 -13.45 6.04
N GLY A 319 -2.53 -12.99 5.20
CA GLY A 319 -2.83 -12.18 4.03
C GLY A 319 -3.39 -13.00 2.87
N PRO A 320 -4.30 -12.45 2.06
CA PRO A 320 -4.78 -13.15 0.88
C PRO A 320 -3.60 -13.40 -0.07
N PHE A 321 -3.32 -14.65 -0.38
CA PHE A 321 -2.12 -15.09 -1.14
C PHE A 321 -0.79 -14.61 -0.54
N GLY A 322 -0.76 -14.21 0.73
CA GLY A 322 0.39 -13.67 1.42
C GLY A 322 0.55 -12.14 1.32
N ALA A 323 -0.39 -11.44 0.69
CA ALA A 323 -0.32 -10.00 0.48
C ALA A 323 -0.56 -9.17 1.75
N LYS A 324 0.05 -8.00 1.82
CA LYS A 324 -0.23 -6.92 2.77
C LYS A 324 -0.74 -5.68 2.03
N GLY A 325 -1.41 -4.77 2.75
CA GLY A 325 -1.77 -3.48 2.19
C GLY A 325 -0.57 -2.53 2.12
N VAL A 326 -0.51 -1.70 1.08
CA VAL A 326 0.63 -0.81 0.80
C VAL A 326 0.20 0.65 0.59
N GLY A 327 -1.09 0.96 0.76
CA GLY A 327 -1.66 2.30 0.50
C GLY A 327 -0.92 3.43 1.20
N GLU A 328 -0.49 3.23 2.45
CA GLU A 328 0.17 4.26 3.26
C GLU A 328 1.64 3.94 3.57
N THR A 329 2.17 2.81 3.10
CA THR A 329 3.52 2.37 3.46
C THR A 329 4.60 3.30 2.91
N GLY A 330 4.34 3.95 1.80
CA GLY A 330 5.28 4.86 1.14
C GLY A 330 5.33 6.27 1.73
N ILE A 331 4.44 6.62 2.69
CA ILE A 331 4.32 8.03 3.10
C ILE A 331 5.15 8.41 4.34
N PHE A 332 5.43 7.51 5.26
CA PHE A 332 6.01 7.87 6.54
C PHE A 332 7.55 7.97 6.58
N SER A 333 8.24 7.43 5.56
CA SER A 333 9.71 7.40 5.53
C SER A 333 10.39 8.52 4.71
N PRO A 334 9.78 9.14 3.68
CA PRO A 334 10.47 10.15 2.86
C PRO A 334 10.87 11.41 3.64
N SER A 335 10.01 11.96 4.52
CA SER A 335 10.35 13.15 5.30
C SER A 335 11.61 12.95 6.16
N PRO A 336 11.71 11.92 7.01
CA PRO A 336 12.92 11.73 7.79
C PRO A 336 14.14 11.38 6.92
N ALA A 337 13.98 10.75 5.76
CA ALA A 337 15.09 10.52 4.83
C ALA A 337 15.61 11.85 4.26
N ILE A 338 14.74 12.78 3.86
CA ILE A 338 15.11 14.12 3.38
C ILE A 338 15.77 14.93 4.51
N ALA A 339 15.22 14.87 5.73
CA ALA A 339 15.81 15.56 6.89
C ALA A 339 17.21 15.00 7.23
N ASN A 340 17.41 13.69 7.15
CA ASN A 340 18.72 13.06 7.32
C ASN A 340 19.70 13.46 6.21
N ALA A 341 19.21 13.61 4.96
CA ALA A 341 20.02 14.08 3.85
C ALA A 341 20.42 15.56 4.01
N LEU A 342 19.53 16.41 4.52
CA LEU A 342 19.85 17.79 4.89
C LEU A 342 20.94 17.84 5.96
N TYR A 343 20.81 17.03 7.01
CA TYR A 343 21.84 16.92 8.05
C TYR A 343 23.19 16.45 7.49
N ASP A 344 23.18 15.43 6.63
CA ASP A 344 24.39 14.90 6.00
C ASP A 344 25.08 15.95 5.09
N ALA A 345 24.29 16.83 4.45
CA ALA A 345 24.79 17.91 3.62
C ALA A 345 25.40 19.07 4.42
N THR A 346 24.79 19.44 5.54
CA THR A 346 25.01 20.74 6.18
C THR A 346 25.37 20.66 7.67
N GLY A 347 25.12 19.53 8.33
CA GLY A 347 25.24 19.41 9.79
C GLY A 347 24.08 20.03 10.57
N VAL A 348 23.06 20.58 9.91
CA VAL A 348 21.94 21.27 10.55
C VAL A 348 20.76 20.30 10.72
N THR A 349 20.15 20.30 11.90
CA THR A 349 18.92 19.54 12.19
C THR A 349 17.74 20.50 12.35
N LEU A 350 16.62 20.18 11.67
CA LEU A 350 15.35 20.86 11.81
C LEU A 350 14.30 19.87 12.33
N HIS A 351 13.46 20.32 13.25
CA HIS A 351 12.41 19.52 13.89
C HIS A 351 10.99 19.97 13.52
N GLU A 352 10.88 20.98 12.67
CA GLU A 352 9.63 21.54 12.19
C GLU A 352 9.53 21.40 10.67
N MET A 353 8.38 20.98 10.17
CA MET A 353 8.04 20.95 8.75
C MET A 353 7.01 22.03 8.42
N PRO A 354 6.95 22.48 7.15
CA PRO A 354 7.85 22.15 6.05
C PRO A 354 9.27 22.73 6.22
N LEU A 355 10.27 22.09 5.59
CA LEU A 355 11.66 22.56 5.55
C LEU A 355 11.79 23.68 4.51
N THR A 356 11.12 24.82 4.76
CA THR A 356 11.13 25.96 3.84
C THR A 356 12.52 26.57 3.71
N PRO A 357 12.83 27.25 2.60
CA PRO A 357 14.11 27.95 2.44
C PRO A 357 14.44 28.89 3.60
N GLU A 358 13.46 29.61 4.14
CA GLU A 358 13.65 30.53 5.27
C GLU A 358 14.01 29.79 6.56
N ARG A 359 13.35 28.68 6.85
CA ARG A 359 13.65 27.85 8.03
C ARG A 359 15.05 27.24 7.92
N VAL A 360 15.41 26.73 6.75
CA VAL A 360 16.73 26.14 6.48
C VAL A 360 17.83 27.21 6.56
N LEU A 361 17.64 28.35 5.89
CA LEU A 361 18.61 29.44 5.91
C LEU A 361 18.84 29.97 7.34
N ARG A 362 17.76 30.16 8.10
CA ARG A 362 17.86 30.60 9.52
C ARG A 362 18.71 29.62 10.33
N ALA A 363 18.48 28.32 10.18
CA ALA A 363 19.24 27.30 10.90
C ALA A 363 20.71 27.25 10.45
N LEU A 364 21.00 27.41 9.15
CA LEU A 364 22.37 27.52 8.63
C LEU A 364 23.11 28.71 9.21
N ARG A 365 22.48 29.90 9.22
CA ARG A 365 23.07 31.14 9.79
C ARG A 365 23.32 31.01 11.29
N GLN A 366 22.41 30.40 12.03
CA GLN A 366 22.59 30.14 13.47
C GLN A 366 23.77 29.21 13.73
N ALA A 367 23.92 28.14 12.94
CA ALA A 367 25.04 27.21 13.06
C ALA A 367 26.42 27.85 12.75
N GLU A 368 26.45 28.86 11.85
CA GLU A 368 27.64 29.62 11.50
C GLU A 368 27.90 30.82 12.41
N ASN A 369 27.07 31.07 13.42
CA ASN A 369 27.08 32.27 14.27
C ASN A 369 27.01 33.61 13.45
N ARG A 370 26.37 33.59 12.29
CA ARG A 370 26.15 34.74 11.45
C ARG A 370 24.82 35.42 11.76
N PRO A 371 24.75 36.75 11.86
CA PRO A 371 23.45 37.44 12.01
C PRO A 371 22.56 37.17 10.79
N LEU A 372 21.25 37.05 11.05
CA LEU A 372 20.25 37.13 9.99
C LEU A 372 20.22 38.58 9.50
N GLU A 373 20.49 38.80 8.22
CA GLU A 373 20.22 40.11 7.62
C GLU A 373 18.70 40.27 7.61
N THR A 374 18.20 41.18 8.43
CA THR A 374 16.79 41.63 8.42
C THR A 374 16.70 42.84 7.54
N ASP A 375 16.06 42.72 6.38
CA ASP A 375 15.62 43.90 5.60
C ASP A 375 14.56 44.70 6.37
#